data_40a5a7e1667766c1506bf6da4575cdbb
#
_entry.id   40a5a7e1667766c1506bf6da4575cdbb
#
_cell.length_a   1.000
_cell.length_b   1.000
_cell.length_c   1.000
_cell.angle_alpha   90.00
_cell.angle_beta   90.00
_cell.angle_gamma   90.00
#
_symmetry.space_group_name_H-M   'P 1'
#
loop_
_entity.id
_entity.type
_entity.pdbx_description
1 polymer ?
#
loop_
_entity_poly.entity_id
_entity_poly.type
_entity_poly.pdbx_seq_one_letter_code
_entity_poly.pdbx_strand_id
1 'polypeptide(L)'
;MIKGVITGDLVHSTNIAAKWRQTVVNVLHKCVAEFLPLTFVKLEMYRGDSFQVVVDKPEYALAIAIALRAKLRAETPDKQEMWDARLAIGIGEIPFESDNIVTSDGEAFRLSGRSFDHIGKKRLIISTPWLNFNNEIELVTRFADDVITSWTAKQAMVVYLSMLFSNKLQKELAEDLCMTKQNFSYHWISARGQLILDYVKYFESLILKYIRQ
;
A
#
# COMPACT_ATOMS: atom_id res chain seq x y z
N MET A 1 16.03 10.33 -11.89
CA MET A 1 16.05 9.79 -10.49
C MET A 1 15.09 8.62 -10.43
N ILE A 2 15.47 7.50 -9.77
CA ILE A 2 14.58 6.34 -9.62
C ILE A 2 13.59 6.64 -8.51
N LYS A 3 12.30 6.47 -8.80
CA LYS A 3 11.17 6.68 -7.88
C LYS A 3 10.18 5.51 -7.94
N GLY A 4 9.24 5.49 -7.00
CA GLY A 4 8.10 4.59 -7.02
C GLY A 4 6.82 5.30 -7.48
N VAL A 5 6.01 4.62 -8.29
CA VAL A 5 4.65 5.06 -8.64
C VAL A 5 3.69 3.93 -8.30
N ILE A 6 2.65 4.24 -7.55
CA ILE A 6 1.56 3.31 -7.24
C ILE A 6 0.33 3.78 -8.01
N THR A 7 -0.11 3.00 -8.98
CA THR A 7 -1.39 3.21 -9.67
C THR A 7 -2.43 2.31 -9.03
N GLY A 8 -3.58 2.86 -8.67
CA GLY A 8 -4.61 2.11 -7.96
C GLY A 8 -6.03 2.53 -8.26
N ASP A 9 -6.96 1.64 -7.96
CA ASP A 9 -8.39 1.92 -7.90
C ASP A 9 -9.06 1.25 -6.69
N LEU A 10 -10.23 1.75 -6.30
CA LEU A 10 -11.04 1.18 -5.23
C LEU A 10 -11.81 -0.04 -5.73
N VAL A 11 -11.66 -1.15 -5.01
CA VAL A 11 -12.42 -2.39 -5.30
C VAL A 11 -13.90 -2.15 -5.05
N HIS A 12 -14.75 -2.54 -6.01
CA HIS A 12 -16.21 -2.39 -5.92
C HIS A 12 -16.66 -0.96 -5.56
N SER A 13 -16.00 0.05 -6.11
CA SER A 13 -16.25 1.48 -5.82
C SER A 13 -17.72 1.89 -5.97
N THR A 14 -18.46 1.24 -6.89
CA THR A 14 -19.89 1.45 -7.11
C THR A 14 -20.75 1.03 -5.91
N ASN A 15 -20.29 0.10 -5.07
CA ASN A 15 -20.97 -0.38 -3.88
C ASN A 15 -20.71 0.51 -2.66
N ILE A 16 -19.76 1.45 -2.76
CA ILE A 16 -19.51 2.43 -1.69
C ILE A 16 -20.62 3.47 -1.71
N ALA A 17 -21.43 3.46 -0.67
CA ALA A 17 -22.55 4.39 -0.54
C ALA A 17 -22.07 5.86 -0.64
N ALA A 18 -22.84 6.72 -1.30
CA ALA A 18 -22.46 8.11 -1.59
C ALA A 18 -21.95 8.89 -0.38
N LYS A 19 -22.57 8.67 0.80
CA LYS A 19 -22.17 9.31 2.07
C LYS A 19 -20.75 8.95 2.53
N TRP A 20 -20.16 7.82 2.06
CA TRP A 20 -18.83 7.35 2.44
C TRP A 20 -17.73 7.69 1.43
N ARG A 21 -18.08 8.15 0.22
CA ARG A 21 -17.09 8.43 -0.83
C ARG A 21 -16.01 9.42 -0.39
N GLN A 22 -16.43 10.54 0.24
CA GLN A 22 -15.45 11.52 0.74
C GLN A 22 -14.62 10.96 1.90
N THR A 23 -15.20 10.09 2.73
CA THR A 23 -14.47 9.43 3.81
C THR A 23 -13.36 8.55 3.26
N VAL A 24 -13.62 7.74 2.22
CA VAL A 24 -12.63 6.89 1.57
C VAL A 24 -11.48 7.72 0.99
N VAL A 25 -11.77 8.81 0.30
CA VAL A 25 -10.75 9.73 -0.24
C VAL A 25 -9.89 10.31 0.90
N ASN A 26 -10.53 10.74 1.99
CA ASN A 26 -9.82 11.27 3.15
C ASN A 26 -8.94 10.20 3.83
N VAL A 27 -9.38 8.94 3.86
CA VAL A 27 -8.61 7.80 4.37
C VAL A 27 -7.33 7.62 3.57
N LEU A 28 -7.41 7.67 2.23
CA LEU A 28 -6.23 7.55 1.36
C LEU A 28 -5.24 8.70 1.59
N HIS A 29 -5.72 9.95 1.60
CA HIS A 29 -4.86 11.12 1.83
C HIS A 29 -4.20 11.09 3.22
N LYS A 30 -4.94 10.75 4.28
CA LYS A 30 -4.38 10.62 5.62
C LYS A 30 -3.31 9.53 5.70
N CYS A 31 -3.58 8.37 5.09
CA CYS A 31 -2.61 7.28 5.07
C CYS A 31 -1.29 7.69 4.41
N VAL A 32 -1.35 8.33 3.25
CA VAL A 32 -0.16 8.80 2.53
C VAL A 32 0.59 9.87 3.33
N ALA A 33 -0.13 10.80 3.98
CA ALA A 33 0.47 11.85 4.79
C ALA A 33 1.31 11.32 5.97
N GLU A 34 1.00 10.14 6.50
CA GLU A 34 1.75 9.51 7.60
C GLU A 34 3.16 9.06 7.18
N PHE A 35 3.43 8.95 5.86
CA PHE A 35 4.75 8.61 5.31
C PHE A 35 5.62 9.83 4.99
N LEU A 36 5.09 11.06 5.05
CA LEU A 36 5.86 12.29 4.77
C LEU A 36 7.15 12.45 5.60
N PRO A 37 7.22 12.01 6.87
CA PRO A 37 8.47 12.05 7.63
C PRO A 37 9.58 11.13 7.09
N LEU A 38 9.23 10.11 6.31
CA LEU A 38 10.16 9.09 5.78
C LEU A 38 10.60 9.39 4.35
N THR A 39 9.64 9.86 3.52
CA THR A 39 9.84 10.13 2.10
C THR A 39 8.87 11.20 1.63
N PHE A 40 9.26 12.01 0.65
CA PHE A 40 8.26 12.82 -0.04
C PHE A 40 7.32 11.87 -0.79
N VAL A 41 6.03 12.12 -0.60
CA VAL A 41 4.95 11.31 -1.19
C VAL A 41 3.79 12.21 -1.56
N LYS A 42 3.24 12.00 -2.75
CA LYS A 42 2.10 12.76 -3.27
C LYS A 42 1.05 11.81 -3.81
N LEU A 43 -0.21 12.05 -3.45
CA LEU A 43 -1.36 11.30 -3.95
C LEU A 43 -2.26 12.24 -4.74
N GLU A 44 -2.67 11.81 -5.92
CA GLU A 44 -3.70 12.47 -6.72
C GLU A 44 -4.80 11.47 -7.12
N MET A 45 -6.05 11.92 -6.95
CA MET A 45 -7.23 11.18 -7.41
C MET A 45 -7.56 11.58 -8.85
N TYR A 46 -7.92 10.62 -9.67
CA TYR A 46 -8.48 10.86 -11.01
C TYR A 46 -9.61 9.86 -11.27
N ARG A 47 -10.61 10.28 -12.04
CA ARG A 47 -11.78 9.45 -12.43
C ARG A 47 -12.57 8.86 -11.24
N GLY A 48 -12.70 9.59 -10.14
CA GLY A 48 -13.62 9.27 -9.04
C GLY A 48 -13.15 8.16 -8.08
N ASP A 49 -12.57 7.07 -8.56
CA ASP A 49 -12.14 5.92 -7.76
C ASP A 49 -10.69 5.50 -8.02
N SER A 50 -10.08 6.04 -9.06
CA SER A 50 -8.70 5.77 -9.42
C SER A 50 -7.76 6.83 -8.86
N PHE A 51 -6.54 6.43 -8.51
CA PHE A 51 -5.53 7.33 -7.95
C PHE A 51 -4.12 6.92 -8.32
N GLN A 52 -3.21 7.87 -8.22
CA GLN A 52 -1.78 7.62 -8.29
C GLN A 52 -1.06 8.19 -7.08
N VAL A 53 -0.02 7.49 -6.65
CA VAL A 53 0.88 7.95 -5.58
C VAL A 53 2.30 7.93 -6.13
N VAL A 54 2.98 9.07 -6.07
CA VAL A 54 4.41 9.16 -6.36
C VAL A 54 5.17 9.12 -5.04
N VAL A 55 6.24 8.32 -5.01
CA VAL A 55 7.07 8.07 -3.84
C VAL A 55 8.52 8.31 -4.20
N ASP A 56 9.14 9.32 -3.61
CA ASP A 56 10.52 9.72 -3.94
C ASP A 56 11.56 8.65 -3.60
N LYS A 57 11.38 7.99 -2.46
CA LYS A 57 12.23 6.87 -2.05
C LYS A 57 11.50 5.56 -2.35
N PRO A 58 11.82 4.90 -3.48
CA PRO A 58 11.06 3.74 -3.98
C PRO A 58 11.02 2.55 -3.02
N GLU A 59 11.96 2.45 -2.10
CA GLU A 59 11.99 1.43 -1.05
C GLU A 59 10.76 1.46 -0.13
N TYR A 60 10.10 2.61 0.00
CA TYR A 60 8.85 2.74 0.78
C TYR A 60 7.58 2.44 -0.02
N ALA A 61 7.67 2.24 -1.35
CA ALA A 61 6.47 2.06 -2.18
C ALA A 61 5.61 0.87 -1.75
N LEU A 62 6.22 -0.25 -1.38
CA LEU A 62 5.48 -1.43 -0.91
C LEU A 62 4.82 -1.18 0.45
N ALA A 63 5.55 -0.55 1.39
CA ALA A 63 4.99 -0.21 2.70
C ALA A 63 3.76 0.69 2.57
N ILE A 64 3.84 1.71 1.71
CA ILE A 64 2.72 2.63 1.42
C ILE A 64 1.54 1.86 0.78
N ALA A 65 1.80 0.99 -0.19
CA ALA A 65 0.76 0.21 -0.85
C ALA A 65 0.01 -0.71 0.14
N ILE A 66 0.75 -1.40 1.02
CA ILE A 66 0.15 -2.25 2.05
C ILE A 66 -0.60 -1.42 3.08
N ALA A 67 -0.05 -0.27 3.52
CA ALA A 67 -0.70 0.63 4.46
C ALA A 67 -2.02 1.20 3.90
N LEU A 68 -2.07 1.58 2.62
CA LEU A 68 -3.30 2.03 1.95
C LEU A 68 -4.39 0.97 2.02
N ARG A 69 -4.09 -0.28 1.67
CA ARG A 69 -5.03 -1.39 1.76
C ARG A 69 -5.44 -1.67 3.21
N ALA A 70 -4.47 -1.72 4.13
CA ALA A 70 -4.74 -1.95 5.54
C ALA A 70 -5.64 -0.84 6.13
N LYS A 71 -5.35 0.43 5.82
CA LYS A 71 -6.14 1.56 6.32
C LYS A 71 -7.56 1.55 5.75
N LEU A 72 -7.73 1.31 4.46
CA LEU A 72 -9.06 1.17 3.84
C LEU A 72 -9.89 0.10 4.54
N ARG A 73 -9.32 -1.10 4.71
CA ARG A 73 -10.00 -2.22 5.37
C ARG A 73 -10.33 -1.92 6.83
N ALA A 74 -9.41 -1.28 7.55
CA ALA A 74 -9.59 -0.91 8.95
C ALA A 74 -10.70 0.12 9.17
N GLU A 75 -10.87 1.05 8.24
CA GLU A 75 -11.87 2.13 8.30
C GLU A 75 -13.21 1.76 7.63
N THR A 76 -13.35 0.52 7.17
CA THR A 76 -14.62 0.03 6.61
C THR A 76 -15.73 0.08 7.68
N PRO A 77 -16.82 0.83 7.48
CA PRO A 77 -17.89 0.87 8.45
C PRO A 77 -18.60 -0.48 8.60
N ASP A 78 -19.16 -0.74 9.76
CA ASP A 78 -19.97 -1.93 10.01
C ASP A 78 -21.09 -2.08 8.95
N LYS A 79 -21.33 -3.32 8.55
CA LYS A 79 -22.34 -3.70 7.54
C LYS A 79 -22.09 -3.16 6.13
N GLN A 80 -20.89 -2.62 5.85
CA GLN A 80 -20.46 -2.30 4.50
C GLN A 80 -19.63 -3.44 3.92
N GLU A 81 -19.59 -3.53 2.59
CA GLU A 81 -18.60 -4.36 1.91
C GLU A 81 -17.19 -3.84 2.23
N MET A 82 -16.25 -4.76 2.45
CA MET A 82 -14.87 -4.43 2.85
C MET A 82 -14.21 -3.50 1.82
N TRP A 83 -13.86 -2.29 2.23
CA TRP A 83 -13.09 -1.37 1.40
C TRP A 83 -11.69 -1.90 1.17
N ASP A 84 -11.26 -1.89 -0.07
CA ASP A 84 -9.92 -2.29 -0.47
C ASP A 84 -9.54 -1.60 -1.78
N ALA A 85 -8.29 -1.73 -2.20
CA ALA A 85 -7.80 -1.20 -3.47
C ALA A 85 -7.02 -2.26 -4.24
N ARG A 86 -7.07 -2.20 -5.58
CA ARG A 86 -6.11 -2.86 -6.46
C ARG A 86 -4.97 -1.89 -6.71
N LEU A 87 -3.74 -2.35 -6.57
CA LEU A 87 -2.53 -1.52 -6.61
C LEU A 87 -1.47 -2.16 -7.49
N ALA A 88 -0.93 -1.39 -8.42
CA ALA A 88 0.26 -1.75 -9.19
C ALA A 88 1.38 -0.78 -8.85
N ILE A 89 2.50 -1.31 -8.37
CA ILE A 89 3.71 -0.57 -8.05
C ILE A 89 4.64 -0.63 -9.25
N GLY A 90 5.04 0.52 -9.79
CA GLY A 90 6.09 0.66 -10.78
C GLY A 90 7.30 1.34 -10.15
N ILE A 91 8.48 0.74 -10.27
CA ILE A 91 9.75 1.37 -9.88
C ILE A 91 10.57 1.63 -11.14
N GLY A 92 11.07 2.83 -11.29
CA GLY A 92 11.86 3.18 -12.48
C GLY A 92 12.24 4.66 -12.50
N GLU A 93 12.86 5.09 -13.58
CA GLU A 93 13.27 6.47 -13.73
C GLU A 93 12.08 7.40 -14.01
N ILE A 94 12.09 8.56 -13.35
CA ILE A 94 11.20 9.69 -13.63
C ILE A 94 12.08 10.88 -14.03
N PRO A 95 12.29 11.09 -15.34
CA PRO A 95 13.08 12.23 -15.82
C PRO A 95 12.31 13.55 -15.77
N PHE A 96 10.97 13.49 -15.87
CA PHE A 96 10.10 14.66 -15.86
C PHE A 96 8.98 14.48 -14.82
N GLU A 97 8.97 15.38 -13.85
CA GLU A 97 7.94 15.48 -12.82
C GLU A 97 7.31 16.87 -12.93
N SER A 98 6.02 16.91 -13.21
CA SER A 98 5.25 18.15 -13.19
C SER A 98 4.56 18.35 -11.86
N ASP A 99 4.05 19.56 -11.61
CA ASP A 99 3.24 19.85 -10.42
C ASP A 99 1.99 18.94 -10.33
N ASN A 100 1.54 18.41 -11.47
CA ASN A 100 0.42 17.48 -11.56
C ASN A 100 0.94 16.08 -11.91
N ILE A 101 0.62 15.07 -11.09
CA ILE A 101 1.04 13.67 -11.30
C ILE A 101 0.52 13.15 -12.65
N VAL A 102 -0.70 13.52 -13.04
CA VAL A 102 -1.35 13.04 -14.28
C VAL A 102 -0.60 13.49 -15.55
N THR A 103 0.17 14.58 -15.49
CA THR A 103 0.98 15.09 -16.61
C THR A 103 2.45 14.70 -16.50
N SER A 104 2.84 14.02 -15.45
CA SER A 104 4.21 13.49 -15.29
C SER A 104 4.41 12.24 -16.13
N ASP A 105 5.63 12.04 -16.66
CA ASP A 105 6.01 10.86 -17.46
C ASP A 105 7.33 10.27 -16.95
N GLY A 106 7.44 8.98 -17.11
CA GLY A 106 8.62 8.23 -16.71
C GLY A 106 8.40 6.73 -16.77
N GLU A 107 9.48 5.99 -16.64
CA GLU A 107 9.46 4.53 -16.65
C GLU A 107 8.58 3.97 -15.51
N ALA A 108 8.66 4.54 -14.30
CA ALA A 108 7.82 4.12 -13.17
C ALA A 108 6.33 4.27 -13.45
N PHE A 109 5.91 5.36 -14.11
CA PHE A 109 4.51 5.58 -14.52
C PHE A 109 4.06 4.54 -15.55
N ARG A 110 4.89 4.29 -16.58
CA ARG A 110 4.58 3.28 -17.60
C ARG A 110 4.52 1.86 -17.04
N LEU A 111 5.42 1.52 -16.12
CA LEU A 111 5.44 0.21 -15.47
C LEU A 111 4.22 0.01 -14.57
N SER A 112 3.88 0.98 -13.73
CA SER A 112 2.70 0.88 -12.86
C SER A 112 1.40 0.83 -13.69
N GLY A 113 1.23 1.71 -14.68
CA GLY A 113 0.04 1.75 -15.53
C GLY A 113 -0.17 0.46 -16.32
N ARG A 114 0.87 -0.01 -17.04
CA ARG A 114 0.78 -1.28 -17.82
C ARG A 114 0.49 -2.48 -16.92
N SER A 115 1.13 -2.55 -15.75
CA SER A 115 0.88 -3.61 -14.79
C SER A 115 -0.53 -3.55 -14.23
N PHE A 116 -1.04 -2.33 -14.00
CA PHE A 116 -2.42 -2.13 -13.56
C PHE A 116 -3.44 -2.57 -14.60
N ASP A 117 -3.22 -2.28 -15.88
CA ASP A 117 -4.09 -2.73 -16.98
C ASP A 117 -4.20 -4.25 -17.06
N HIS A 118 -3.16 -4.98 -16.61
CA HIS A 118 -3.09 -6.44 -16.62
C HIS A 118 -3.27 -7.08 -15.23
N ILE A 119 -3.65 -6.30 -14.20
CA ILE A 119 -3.72 -6.80 -12.81
C ILE A 119 -4.74 -7.94 -12.62
N GLY A 120 -5.80 -7.95 -13.41
CA GLY A 120 -6.84 -8.97 -13.36
C GLY A 120 -7.52 -9.09 -11.99
N LYS A 121 -7.48 -10.29 -11.39
CA LYS A 121 -8.06 -10.55 -10.05
C LYS A 121 -7.10 -10.24 -8.89
N LYS A 122 -5.84 -9.97 -9.17
CA LYS A 122 -4.85 -9.60 -8.14
C LYS A 122 -5.20 -8.23 -7.57
N ARG A 123 -4.77 -7.95 -6.35
CA ARG A 123 -4.91 -6.65 -5.71
C ARG A 123 -3.56 -5.98 -5.45
N LEU A 124 -2.45 -6.69 -5.67
CA LEU A 124 -1.12 -6.15 -5.55
C LEU A 124 -0.20 -6.77 -6.61
N ILE A 125 0.51 -5.91 -7.36
CA ILE A 125 1.52 -6.31 -8.33
C ILE A 125 2.68 -5.32 -8.29
N ILE A 126 3.89 -5.78 -8.57
CA ILE A 126 5.11 -4.96 -8.60
C ILE A 126 5.79 -5.17 -9.94
N SER A 127 6.27 -4.09 -10.56
CA SER A 127 7.00 -4.12 -11.80
C SER A 127 8.17 -3.14 -11.77
N THR A 128 9.33 -3.61 -12.19
CA THR A 128 10.57 -2.83 -12.28
C THR A 128 11.25 -3.11 -13.62
N PRO A 129 12.25 -2.33 -14.05
CA PRO A 129 13.03 -2.65 -15.24
C PRO A 129 13.94 -3.88 -15.05
N TRP A 130 14.11 -4.35 -13.82
CA TRP A 130 15.03 -5.47 -13.50
C TRP A 130 14.28 -6.81 -13.50
N LEU A 131 14.47 -7.60 -14.55
CA LEU A 131 13.79 -8.89 -14.71
C LEU A 131 14.04 -9.84 -13.52
N ASN A 132 15.28 -9.91 -13.04
CA ASN A 132 15.64 -10.78 -11.91
C ASN A 132 14.91 -10.36 -10.64
N PHE A 133 14.80 -9.06 -10.37
CA PHE A 133 13.99 -8.54 -9.25
C PHE A 133 12.54 -8.98 -9.38
N ASN A 134 11.94 -8.78 -10.55
CA ASN A 134 10.54 -9.12 -10.78
C ASN A 134 10.27 -10.61 -10.54
N ASN A 135 11.14 -11.49 -11.02
CA ASN A 135 11.04 -12.94 -10.81
C ASN A 135 11.19 -13.32 -9.33
N GLU A 136 12.09 -12.65 -8.60
CA GLU A 136 12.35 -12.92 -7.19
C GLU A 136 11.18 -12.49 -6.28
N ILE A 137 10.52 -11.35 -6.61
CA ILE A 137 9.48 -10.78 -5.76
C ILE A 137 8.06 -11.27 -6.09
N GLU A 138 7.82 -11.79 -7.30
CA GLU A 138 6.46 -12.10 -7.77
C GLU A 138 5.71 -13.08 -6.87
N LEU A 139 6.34 -14.22 -6.57
CA LEU A 139 5.67 -15.26 -5.77
C LEU A 139 5.35 -14.80 -4.36
N VAL A 140 6.31 -14.11 -3.72
CA VAL A 140 6.11 -13.56 -2.36
C VAL A 140 5.02 -12.50 -2.36
N THR A 141 4.98 -11.63 -3.40
CA THR A 141 3.90 -10.64 -3.57
C THR A 141 2.52 -11.29 -3.67
N ARG A 142 2.39 -12.39 -4.39
CA ARG A 142 1.12 -13.13 -4.53
C ARG A 142 0.66 -13.73 -3.21
N PHE A 143 1.56 -14.31 -2.42
CA PHE A 143 1.23 -14.80 -1.07
C PHE A 143 0.82 -13.66 -0.13
N ALA A 144 1.55 -12.54 -0.17
CA ALA A 144 1.22 -11.37 0.63
C ALA A 144 -0.14 -10.79 0.23
N ASP A 145 -0.44 -10.71 -1.08
CA ASP A 145 -1.73 -10.23 -1.59
C ASP A 145 -2.90 -11.06 -1.07
N ASP A 146 -2.78 -12.40 -1.07
CA ASP A 146 -3.79 -13.31 -0.53
C ASP A 146 -4.00 -13.10 0.97
N VAL A 147 -2.91 -13.01 1.74
CA VAL A 147 -2.97 -12.73 3.19
C VAL A 147 -3.65 -11.39 3.46
N ILE A 148 -3.24 -10.31 2.79
CA ILE A 148 -3.81 -8.97 2.98
C ILE A 148 -5.29 -8.94 2.60
N THR A 149 -5.65 -9.63 1.52
CA THR A 149 -7.04 -9.73 1.05
C THR A 149 -7.95 -10.44 2.07
N SER A 150 -7.40 -11.33 2.89
CA SER A 150 -8.15 -12.06 3.92
C SER A 150 -8.39 -11.27 5.22
N TRP A 151 -7.70 -10.14 5.44
CA TRP A 151 -7.80 -9.41 6.72
C TRP A 151 -9.21 -8.90 7.03
N THR A 152 -9.61 -9.08 8.27
CA THR A 152 -10.73 -8.33 8.86
C THR A 152 -10.30 -6.89 9.18
N ALA A 153 -11.26 -6.00 9.44
CA ALA A 153 -10.96 -4.61 9.80
C ALA A 153 -10.04 -4.51 11.03
N LYS A 154 -10.24 -5.35 12.05
CA LYS A 154 -9.38 -5.38 13.26
C LYS A 154 -7.96 -5.88 12.96
N GLN A 155 -7.83 -6.91 12.15
CA GLN A 155 -6.51 -7.41 11.71
C GLN A 155 -5.76 -6.35 10.91
N ALA A 156 -6.44 -5.72 9.97
CA ALA A 156 -5.89 -4.64 9.15
C ALA A 156 -5.42 -3.45 10.02
N MET A 157 -6.22 -3.03 11.01
CA MET A 157 -5.87 -1.95 11.93
C MET A 157 -4.62 -2.27 12.75
N VAL A 158 -4.54 -3.49 13.30
CA VAL A 158 -3.38 -3.93 14.10
C VAL A 158 -2.10 -3.92 13.26
N VAL A 159 -2.14 -4.44 12.02
CA VAL A 159 -0.98 -4.42 11.13
C VAL A 159 -0.62 -3.01 10.72
N TYR A 160 -1.58 -2.18 10.35
CA TYR A 160 -1.39 -0.79 9.97
C TYR A 160 -0.64 0.01 11.05
N LEU A 161 -1.11 -0.03 12.30
CA LEU A 161 -0.45 0.68 13.41
C LEU A 161 0.94 0.13 13.70
N SER A 162 1.14 -1.18 13.61
CA SER A 162 2.46 -1.79 13.80
C SER A 162 3.46 -1.39 12.71
N MET A 163 3.00 -1.11 11.48
CA MET A 163 3.85 -0.58 10.41
C MET A 163 4.27 0.87 10.68
N LEU A 164 3.34 1.71 11.11
CA LEU A 164 3.60 3.13 11.34
C LEU A 164 4.42 3.40 12.60
N PHE A 165 4.16 2.67 13.65
CA PHE A 165 4.76 2.87 14.97
C PHE A 165 5.65 1.69 15.35
N SER A 166 6.60 1.35 14.47
CA SER A 166 7.50 0.20 14.64
C SER A 166 8.39 0.26 15.90
N ASN A 167 8.51 1.43 16.51
CA ASN A 167 9.22 1.67 17.77
C ASN A 167 8.35 1.45 19.02
N LYS A 168 7.01 1.35 18.87
CA LYS A 168 6.10 1.08 19.99
C LYS A 168 6.01 -0.40 20.29
N LEU A 169 5.85 -0.73 21.58
CA LEU A 169 5.56 -2.09 22.01
C LEU A 169 4.11 -2.46 21.65
N GLN A 170 3.84 -3.74 21.42
CA GLN A 170 2.47 -4.24 21.18
C GLN A 170 1.49 -3.88 22.29
N LYS A 171 1.96 -3.74 23.55
CA LYS A 171 1.14 -3.30 24.68
C LYS A 171 0.64 -1.87 24.47
N GLU A 172 1.52 -0.97 24.06
CA GLU A 172 1.20 0.45 23.82
C GLU A 172 0.23 0.59 22.65
N LEU A 173 0.45 -0.15 21.55
CA LEU A 173 -0.46 -0.18 20.41
C LEU A 173 -1.84 -0.77 20.78
N ALA A 174 -1.88 -1.73 21.67
CA ALA A 174 -3.14 -2.29 22.18
C ALA A 174 -3.92 -1.24 23.00
N GLU A 175 -3.23 -0.47 23.84
CA GLU A 175 -3.81 0.63 24.62
C GLU A 175 -4.36 1.72 23.69
N ASP A 176 -3.63 2.13 22.64
CA ASP A 176 -4.08 3.08 21.62
C ASP A 176 -5.39 2.63 20.93
N LEU A 177 -5.60 1.32 20.80
CA LEU A 177 -6.80 0.71 20.20
C LEU A 177 -7.89 0.35 21.21
N CYS A 178 -7.73 0.69 22.49
CA CYS A 178 -8.64 0.26 23.57
C CYS A 178 -8.86 -1.27 23.59
N MET A 179 -7.78 -2.04 23.31
CA MET A 179 -7.75 -3.51 23.30
C MET A 179 -6.91 -4.06 24.44
N THR A 180 -7.18 -5.31 24.83
CA THR A 180 -6.23 -6.05 25.67
C THR A 180 -5.02 -6.48 24.85
N LYS A 181 -3.84 -6.63 25.47
CA LYS A 181 -2.64 -7.15 24.82
C LYS A 181 -2.88 -8.52 24.17
N GLN A 182 -3.67 -9.38 24.82
CA GLN A 182 -4.01 -10.71 24.31
C GLN A 182 -4.82 -10.62 23.01
N ASN A 183 -5.82 -9.70 22.96
CA ASN A 183 -6.64 -9.47 21.77
C ASN A 183 -5.83 -8.88 20.61
N PHE A 184 -4.93 -7.93 20.90
CA PHE A 184 -3.99 -7.40 19.93
C PHE A 184 -3.11 -8.52 19.34
N SER A 185 -2.47 -9.32 20.22
CA SER A 185 -1.60 -10.43 19.81
C SER A 185 -2.36 -11.47 18.98
N TYR A 186 -3.61 -11.79 19.33
CA TYR A 186 -4.46 -12.68 18.56
C TYR A 186 -4.69 -12.15 17.12
N HIS A 187 -5.06 -10.87 16.98
CA HIS A 187 -5.26 -10.26 15.66
C HIS A 187 -3.96 -10.17 14.87
N TRP A 188 -2.84 -9.83 15.52
CA TRP A 188 -1.52 -9.78 14.91
C TRP A 188 -1.08 -11.13 14.33
N ILE A 189 -1.20 -12.20 15.12
CA ILE A 189 -0.85 -13.56 14.69
C ILE A 189 -1.78 -14.03 13.56
N SER A 190 -3.08 -13.82 13.71
CA SER A 190 -4.08 -14.21 12.71
C SER A 190 -3.91 -13.44 11.40
N ALA A 191 -3.48 -12.18 11.45
CA ALA A 191 -3.16 -11.36 10.29
C ALA A 191 -1.84 -11.74 9.61
N ARG A 192 -1.03 -12.64 10.18
CA ARG A 192 0.35 -12.89 9.74
C ARG A 192 1.21 -11.62 9.76
N GLY A 193 0.98 -10.74 10.74
CA GLY A 193 1.56 -9.40 10.77
C GLY A 193 3.08 -9.39 10.67
N GLN A 194 3.79 -10.28 11.40
CA GLN A 194 5.25 -10.39 11.32
C GLN A 194 5.71 -10.73 9.89
N LEU A 195 5.06 -11.70 9.23
CA LEU A 195 5.42 -12.12 7.88
C LEU A 195 5.26 -10.97 6.86
N ILE A 196 4.23 -10.15 7.03
CA ILE A 196 4.04 -8.97 6.18
C ILE A 196 5.10 -7.90 6.43
N LEU A 197 5.49 -7.65 7.69
CA LEU A 197 6.60 -6.73 7.99
C LEU A 197 7.94 -7.25 7.45
N ASP A 198 8.18 -8.55 7.53
CA ASP A 198 9.40 -9.16 6.98
C ASP A 198 9.43 -9.03 5.46
N TYR A 199 8.28 -9.19 4.80
CA TYR A 199 8.15 -8.95 3.36
C TYR A 199 8.44 -7.49 2.98
N VAL A 200 7.93 -6.52 3.74
CA VAL A 200 8.23 -5.09 3.52
C VAL A 200 9.74 -4.83 3.64
N LYS A 201 10.39 -5.32 4.69
CA LYS A 201 11.84 -5.18 4.89
C LYS A 201 12.66 -5.88 3.81
N TYR A 202 12.21 -7.04 3.37
CA TYR A 202 12.84 -7.77 2.27
C TYR A 202 12.80 -6.95 0.98
N PHE A 203 11.61 -6.42 0.62
CA PHE A 203 11.46 -5.54 -0.53
C PHE A 203 12.38 -4.31 -0.45
N GLU A 204 12.38 -3.61 0.71
CA GLU A 204 13.23 -2.44 0.95
C GLU A 204 14.71 -2.77 0.69
N SER A 205 15.21 -3.86 1.29
CA SER A 205 16.61 -4.29 1.13
C SER A 205 16.93 -4.65 -0.32
N LEU A 206 16.00 -5.31 -1.00
CA LEU A 206 16.16 -5.75 -2.38
C LEU A 206 16.19 -4.55 -3.34
N ILE A 207 15.26 -3.60 -3.21
CA ILE A 207 15.23 -2.37 -4.02
C ILE A 207 16.54 -1.58 -3.86
N LEU A 208 16.99 -1.36 -2.62
CA LEU A 208 18.23 -0.63 -2.36
C LEU A 208 19.47 -1.31 -3.00
N LYS A 209 19.48 -2.64 -3.07
CA LYS A 209 20.54 -3.39 -3.76
C LYS A 209 20.54 -3.13 -5.27
N TYR A 210 19.34 -3.13 -5.90
CA TYR A 210 19.22 -2.94 -7.35
C TYR A 210 19.44 -1.48 -7.80
N ILE A 211 19.10 -0.51 -6.97
CA ILE A 211 19.35 0.91 -7.29
C ILE A 211 20.85 1.27 -7.23
N ARG A 212 21.64 0.54 -6.43
CA ARG A 212 23.08 0.80 -6.28
C ARG A 212 23.96 0.13 -7.36
N GLN A 213 23.37 -0.74 -8.16
CA GLN A 213 24.04 -1.39 -9.30
C GLN A 213 24.01 -0.52 -10.55
#